data_dc40a76601ac068caebbeebda0768476
#
_entry.id   dc40a76601ac068caebbeebda0768476
#
_cell.length_a   1.000
_cell.length_b   1.000
_cell.length_c   1.000
_cell.angle_alpha   90.00
_cell.angle_beta   90.00
_cell.angle_gamma   90.00
#
_symmetry.space_group_name_H-M   'P 1'
#
loop_
_entity.id
_entity.type
_entity.pdbx_description
1 polymer ?
#
loop_
_entity_poly.entity_id
_entity_poly.type
_entity_poly.pdbx_seq_one_letter_code
_entity_poly.pdbx_strand_id
1 'polypeptide(L)'
;DPNTVKMIKAGDQALWFGRGITGYGDWHLGVYGYRRNALEMYPTLAEYEEERIEQLEQLRWIKNGWQIGCLSVNYNGVEINSPEDIVTWHIKNSQ
;
A
#
# COMPACT_ATOMS: atom_id res chain seq x y z
N ASP A 1 -2.47 -18.45 1.70
CA ASP A 1 -3.72 -17.99 2.31
C ASP A 1 -4.41 -16.97 1.40
N PRO A 2 -5.64 -17.26 0.94
CA PRO A 2 -6.35 -16.36 0.05
C PRO A 2 -6.70 -15.02 0.68
N ASN A 3 -6.61 -14.88 2.00
CA ASN A 3 -6.87 -13.62 2.68
C ASN A 3 -5.61 -12.78 2.89
N THR A 4 -4.45 -13.29 2.49
CA THR A 4 -3.21 -12.54 2.58
C THR A 4 -3.22 -11.41 1.57
N VAL A 5 -2.94 -10.20 2.03
CA VAL A 5 -2.86 -9.04 1.15
C VAL A 5 -1.46 -8.95 0.58
N LYS A 6 -1.38 -8.86 -0.74
CA LYS A 6 -0.11 -8.64 -1.42
C LYS A 6 -0.13 -7.31 -2.16
N MET A 7 1.04 -6.73 -2.27
CA MET A 7 1.25 -5.45 -2.93
C MET A 7 2.01 -5.66 -4.24
N ILE A 8 1.54 -5.01 -5.27
CA ILE A 8 2.23 -4.94 -6.56
C ILE A 8 2.94 -3.60 -6.62
N LYS A 9 4.22 -3.61 -6.89
CA LYS A 9 5.00 -2.37 -6.90
C LYS A 9 5.76 -2.20 -8.20
N ALA A 10 6.12 -0.94 -8.47
CA ALA A 10 7.07 -0.58 -9.51
C ALA A 10 8.08 0.35 -8.85
N GLY A 11 9.34 -0.09 -8.73
CA GLY A 11 10.34 0.63 -7.97
C GLY A 11 9.90 0.80 -6.52
N ASP A 12 9.83 2.03 -6.04
CA ASP A 12 9.44 2.35 -4.68
C ASP A 12 7.98 2.80 -4.57
N GLN A 13 7.20 2.55 -5.60
CA GLN A 13 5.80 2.96 -5.62
C GLN A 13 4.88 1.75 -5.64
N ALA A 14 3.88 1.75 -4.77
CA ALA A 14 2.84 0.74 -4.77
C ALA A 14 1.85 1.04 -5.90
N LEU A 15 1.56 0.03 -6.71
CA LEU A 15 0.63 0.15 -7.83
C LEU A 15 -0.74 -0.38 -7.47
N TRP A 16 -0.81 -1.45 -6.69
CA TRP A 16 -2.07 -2.09 -6.35
C TRP A 16 -1.90 -3.00 -5.13
N PHE A 17 -3.00 -3.27 -4.49
CA PHE A 17 -3.07 -4.22 -3.38
C PHE A 17 -4.24 -5.16 -3.65
N GLY A 18 -4.05 -6.44 -3.36
CA GLY A 18 -5.12 -7.39 -3.57
C GLY A 18 -4.99 -8.62 -2.68
N ARG A 19 -6.11 -9.28 -2.48
CA ARG A 19 -6.15 -10.56 -1.77
C ARG A 19 -6.05 -11.68 -2.78
N GLY A 20 -5.47 -12.80 -2.36
CA GLY A 20 -5.44 -14.00 -3.20
C GLY A 20 -4.44 -13.97 -4.35
N ILE A 21 -3.58 -12.98 -4.41
CA ILE A 21 -2.50 -12.94 -5.41
C ILE A 21 -1.47 -14.00 -5.03
N THR A 22 -1.18 -14.90 -5.96
CA THR A 22 -0.22 -15.99 -5.73
C THR A 22 0.86 -15.98 -6.78
N GLY A 23 2.07 -16.33 -6.39
CA GLY A 23 3.20 -16.47 -7.29
C GLY A 23 3.95 -15.19 -7.58
N TYR A 24 3.44 -14.04 -7.13
CA TYR A 24 4.11 -12.77 -7.29
C TYR A 24 3.57 -11.76 -6.27
N GLY A 25 4.19 -10.58 -6.23
CA GLY A 25 3.82 -9.54 -5.29
C GLY A 25 4.55 -9.65 -3.97
N ASP A 26 4.55 -8.59 -3.19
CA ASP A 26 5.19 -8.53 -1.88
C ASP A 26 4.13 -8.57 -0.78
N TRP A 27 4.43 -9.22 0.32
CA TRP A 27 3.51 -9.23 1.46
C TRP A 27 3.39 -7.84 2.05
N HIS A 28 2.15 -7.41 2.22
CA HIS A 28 1.85 -6.12 2.79
C HIS A 28 1.73 -6.23 4.31
N LEU A 29 2.45 -5.37 5.03
CA LEU A 29 2.43 -5.40 6.49
C LEU A 29 1.26 -4.64 7.10
N GLY A 30 0.61 -3.77 6.33
CA GLY A 30 -0.52 -3.00 6.84
C GLY A 30 -0.13 -1.83 7.72
N VAL A 31 1.12 -1.39 7.66
CA VAL A 31 1.60 -0.24 8.43
C VAL A 31 1.79 0.94 7.48
N TYR A 32 1.20 2.09 7.82
CA TYR A 32 1.24 3.27 6.97
C TYR A 32 1.74 4.49 7.73
N GLY A 33 2.52 5.32 7.02
CA GLY A 33 2.84 6.65 7.47
C GLY A 33 2.20 7.65 6.52
N TYR A 34 1.64 8.74 7.05
CA TYR A 34 0.96 9.75 6.27
C TYR A 34 1.54 11.11 6.55
N ARG A 35 1.66 11.94 5.51
CA ARG A 35 1.84 13.36 5.73
C ARG A 35 0.51 13.99 6.10
N ARG A 36 0.54 15.12 6.81
CA ARG A 36 -0.68 15.77 7.29
C ARG A 36 -1.64 16.11 6.16
N ASN A 37 -1.14 16.64 5.04
CA ASN A 37 -1.99 17.01 3.93
C ASN A 37 -2.74 15.81 3.35
N ALA A 38 -2.09 14.64 3.32
CA ALA A 38 -2.75 13.44 2.87
C ALA A 38 -3.91 13.07 3.79
N LEU A 39 -3.67 13.06 5.10
CA LEU A 39 -4.73 12.75 6.06
C LEU A 39 -5.90 13.71 5.97
N GLU A 40 -5.63 15.00 5.75
CA GLU A 40 -6.67 16.01 5.62
C GLU A 40 -7.51 15.79 4.36
N MET A 41 -6.93 15.24 3.32
CA MET A 41 -7.64 14.98 2.07
C MET A 41 -8.52 13.73 2.12
N TYR A 42 -8.23 12.79 3.00
CA TYR A 42 -8.88 11.49 3.00
C TYR A 42 -10.42 11.58 3.01
N PRO A 43 -11.04 12.42 3.86
CA PRO A 43 -12.51 12.49 3.89
C PRO A 43 -13.14 12.99 2.59
N THR A 44 -12.34 13.62 1.71
CA THR A 44 -12.84 14.15 0.44
C THR A 44 -12.71 13.16 -0.70
N LEU A 45 -12.03 12.03 -0.50
CA LEU A 45 -11.77 11.07 -1.54
C LEU A 45 -13.00 10.22 -1.83
N ALA A 46 -13.24 9.95 -3.12
CA ALA A 46 -14.33 9.08 -3.52
C ALA A 46 -14.02 7.62 -3.18
N GLU A 47 -15.03 6.90 -2.73
CA GLU A 47 -14.92 5.47 -2.52
C GLU A 47 -15.27 4.75 -3.81
N TYR A 48 -14.44 3.81 -4.21
CA TYR A 48 -14.63 3.04 -5.42
C TYR A 48 -15.00 1.59 -5.10
N GLU A 49 -15.58 0.92 -6.09
CA GLU A 49 -16.05 -0.44 -5.94
C GLU A 49 -14.95 -1.41 -5.51
N GLU A 50 -13.75 -1.24 -6.06
CA GLU A 50 -12.63 -2.12 -5.74
C GLU A 50 -12.28 -2.10 -4.26
N GLU A 51 -12.35 -0.93 -3.63
CA GLU A 51 -12.10 -0.82 -2.20
C GLU A 51 -13.11 -1.64 -1.40
N ARG A 52 -14.37 -1.59 -1.79
CA ARG A 52 -15.43 -2.32 -1.10
C ARG A 52 -15.31 -3.83 -1.29
N ILE A 53 -15.01 -4.25 -2.51
CA ILE A 53 -14.89 -5.67 -2.84
C ILE A 53 -13.71 -6.28 -2.11
N GLU A 54 -12.55 -5.62 -2.14
CA GLU A 54 -11.34 -6.12 -1.53
C GLU A 54 -11.28 -5.86 -0.03
N GLN A 55 -12.09 -4.93 0.47
CA GLN A 55 -12.03 -4.45 1.86
C GLN A 55 -10.64 -3.96 2.22
N LEU A 56 -10.07 -3.15 1.33
CA LEU A 56 -8.73 -2.57 1.48
C LEU A 56 -8.82 -1.07 1.27
N GLU A 57 -8.78 -0.31 2.36
CA GLU A 57 -8.93 1.14 2.32
C GLU A 57 -7.83 1.85 1.54
N GLN A 58 -6.64 1.25 1.47
CA GLN A 58 -5.53 1.86 0.74
C GLN A 58 -5.82 1.97 -0.76
N LEU A 59 -6.75 1.19 -1.28
CA LEU A 59 -7.14 1.31 -2.68
C LEU A 59 -7.82 2.63 -2.98
N ARG A 60 -8.43 3.27 -1.96
CA ARG A 60 -9.03 4.59 -2.15
C ARG A 60 -8.02 5.62 -2.61
N TRP A 61 -6.82 5.58 -2.03
CA TRP A 61 -5.75 6.49 -2.43
C TRP A 61 -5.37 6.27 -3.89
N ILE A 62 -5.14 5.01 -4.26
CA ILE A 62 -4.72 4.67 -5.62
C ILE A 62 -5.79 5.05 -6.62
N LYS A 63 -7.05 4.74 -6.35
CA LYS A 63 -8.15 5.02 -7.26
C LYS A 63 -8.41 6.52 -7.40
N ASN A 64 -8.00 7.32 -6.43
CA ASN A 64 -8.12 8.77 -6.49
C ASN A 64 -6.84 9.45 -7.00
N GLY A 65 -5.90 8.70 -7.53
CA GLY A 65 -4.72 9.24 -8.19
C GLY A 65 -3.54 9.57 -7.28
N TRP A 66 -3.61 9.17 -6.01
CA TRP A 66 -2.49 9.39 -5.09
C TRP A 66 -1.44 8.30 -5.26
N GLN A 67 -0.19 8.67 -5.01
CA GLN A 67 0.91 7.74 -5.07
C GLN A 67 1.26 7.25 -3.67
N ILE A 68 1.43 5.95 -3.54
CA ILE A 68 1.84 5.33 -2.28
C ILE A 68 3.27 4.84 -2.45
N GLY A 69 4.18 5.44 -1.70
CA GLY A 69 5.55 4.96 -1.64
C GLY A 69 5.62 3.70 -0.80
N CYS A 70 6.55 2.83 -1.12
CA CYS A 70 6.69 1.59 -0.37
C CYS A 70 8.14 1.35 0.03
N LEU A 71 8.32 0.75 1.21
CA LEU A 71 9.62 0.46 1.77
C LEU A 71 9.71 -1.02 2.11
N SER A 72 10.84 -1.62 1.73
CA SER A 72 11.12 -3.01 2.11
C SER A 72 11.49 -3.06 3.58
N VAL A 73 10.98 -4.08 4.26
CA VAL A 73 11.31 -4.33 5.65
C VAL A 73 12.09 -5.63 5.74
N ASN A 74 13.15 -5.60 6.50
CA ASN A 74 13.83 -6.81 6.91
C ASN A 74 13.96 -6.77 8.43
N TYR A 75 14.61 -7.77 9.00
CA TYR A 75 14.70 -7.86 10.45
C TYR A 75 15.59 -6.81 11.10
N ASN A 76 16.27 -5.98 10.30
CA ASN A 76 17.23 -5.00 10.81
C ASN A 76 16.67 -3.60 10.93
N GLY A 77 15.36 -3.43 10.70
CA GLY A 77 14.70 -2.15 10.86
C GLY A 77 14.33 -1.48 9.55
N VAL A 78 13.75 -0.29 9.67
CA VAL A 78 13.21 0.47 8.55
C VAL A 78 13.75 1.88 8.59
N GLU A 79 14.24 2.36 7.45
CA GLU A 79 14.53 3.77 7.26
C GLU A 79 13.36 4.41 6.53
N ILE A 80 12.88 5.53 7.07
CA ILE A 80 11.75 6.24 6.49
C ILE A 80 12.28 7.49 5.79
N ASN A 81 12.54 7.34 4.49
CA ASN A 81 13.09 8.42 3.67
C ASN A 81 12.32 8.60 2.37
N SER A 82 11.02 8.35 2.39
CA SER A 82 10.22 8.45 1.18
C SER A 82 9.74 9.88 0.95
N PRO A 83 9.81 10.39 -0.28
CA PRO A 83 9.23 11.69 -0.63
C PRO A 83 7.72 11.65 -0.82
N GLU A 84 7.12 10.49 -0.90
CA GLU A 84 5.68 10.35 -1.10
C GLU A 84 4.92 10.75 0.15
N ASP A 85 3.66 11.19 -0.04
CA ASP A 85 2.79 11.62 1.07
C ASP A 85 2.25 10.44 1.87
N ILE A 86 2.21 9.28 1.26
CA ILE A 86 1.74 8.05 1.88
C ILE A 86 2.80 6.99 1.68
N VAL A 87 3.17 6.31 2.76
CA VAL A 87 4.20 5.27 2.72
C VAL A 87 3.66 4.01 3.36
N THR A 88 3.90 2.88 2.74
CA THR A 88 3.58 1.58 3.31
C THR A 88 4.83 0.72 3.36
N TRP A 89 4.79 -0.31 4.20
CA TRP A 89 5.90 -1.24 4.36
C TRP A 89 5.51 -2.60 3.82
N HIS A 90 6.47 -3.29 3.28
CA HIS A 90 6.26 -4.63 2.72
C HIS A 90 7.46 -5.52 3.00
N ILE A 91 7.23 -6.84 2.92
CA ILE A 91 8.30 -7.82 3.05
C ILE A 91 8.78 -8.17 1.65
N LYS A 92 10.06 -7.91 1.41
CA LYS A 92 10.67 -8.09 0.10
C LYS A 92 10.73 -9.56 -0.27
N ASN A 93 10.43 -9.85 -1.54
CA ASN A 93 10.52 -11.20 -2.12
C ASN A 93 9.63 -12.22 -1.45
N SER A 94 8.49 -11.81 -0.96
CA SER A 94 7.51 -12.73 -0.40
C SER A 94 6.87 -13.52 -1.53
N GLN A 95 7.00 -14.78 -1.47
CA GLN A 95 6.45 -15.67 -2.49
C GLN A 95 5.44 -16.62 -1.92
#